data_87589b79879501909381605337cad0cc
#
_entry.id   87589b79879501909381605337cad0cc
#
_cell.length_a   1.000
_cell.length_b   1.000
_cell.length_c   1.000
_cell.angle_alpha   90.00
_cell.angle_beta   90.00
_cell.angle_gamma   90.00
#
_symmetry.space_group_name_H-M   'P 1'
#
loop_
_entity.id
_entity.type
_entity.pdbx_description
1 polymer ?
#
loop_
_entity_poly.entity_id
_entity_poly.type
_entity_poly.pdbx_seq_one_letter_code
_entity_poly.pdbx_strand_id
1 'polypeptide(L)'
;MSRPKIALIGGGQIGGNLALLAAQKELGDIIIFDIPQSEGMVKGKALDIMQLRPHDGYDADISGTSDWNNVKDADVFIITAGIPRKPGMNREDLLEINLGIMKDVAFNIKEQAPNAFVIVISNPLDAMVYAFHKVSGFRKNMVVGMAGALDSARFRTFIAMETGCSVQDVTCMVLGGHGDTMVPITRLA
;
A
#
# COMPACT_ATOMS: atom_id res chain seq x y z
N MET A 1 14.40 -16.71 -14.40
CA MET A 1 13.07 -16.43 -13.82
C MET A 1 12.82 -14.94 -14.01
N SER A 2 11.61 -14.54 -14.46
CA SER A 2 11.24 -13.12 -14.52
C SER A 2 11.10 -12.58 -13.09
N ARG A 3 11.41 -11.30 -12.88
CA ARG A 3 11.14 -10.61 -11.61
C ARG A 3 9.62 -10.58 -11.35
N PRO A 4 9.14 -10.66 -10.10
CA PRO A 4 7.75 -10.43 -9.78
C PRO A 4 7.29 -9.04 -10.25
N LYS A 5 6.05 -8.91 -10.68
CA LYS A 5 5.46 -7.65 -11.11
C LYS A 5 4.60 -7.08 -9.97
N ILE A 6 4.96 -5.90 -9.48
CA ILE A 6 4.30 -5.22 -8.36
C ILE A 6 3.58 -3.97 -8.88
N ALA A 7 2.27 -3.91 -8.72
CA ALA A 7 1.48 -2.75 -9.09
C ALA A 7 1.06 -1.95 -7.84
N LEU A 8 1.44 -0.68 -7.81
CA LEU A 8 1.06 0.28 -6.76
C LEU A 8 -0.13 1.10 -7.26
N ILE A 9 -1.30 0.90 -6.68
CA ILE A 9 -2.52 1.63 -7.05
C ILE A 9 -2.67 2.86 -6.16
N GLY A 10 -2.39 4.02 -6.74
CA GLY A 10 -2.26 5.30 -6.07
C GLY A 10 -0.80 5.77 -6.04
N GLY A 11 -0.45 6.75 -6.88
CA GLY A 11 0.91 7.30 -7.01
C GLY A 11 1.19 8.50 -6.10
N GLY A 12 0.41 8.69 -5.04
CA GLY A 12 0.60 9.76 -4.07
C GLY A 12 1.90 9.63 -3.27
N GLN A 13 1.95 10.24 -2.06
CA GLN A 13 3.14 10.17 -1.20
C GLN A 13 3.48 8.73 -0.80
N ILE A 14 2.49 7.97 -0.31
CA ILE A 14 2.71 6.61 0.18
C ILE A 14 3.12 5.70 -0.98
N GLY A 15 2.38 5.73 -2.10
CA GLY A 15 2.68 4.89 -3.26
C GLY A 15 4.06 5.18 -3.87
N GLY A 16 4.43 6.45 -4.00
CA GLY A 16 5.76 6.84 -4.49
C GLY A 16 6.90 6.38 -3.58
N ASN A 17 6.76 6.54 -2.26
CA ASN A 17 7.76 6.06 -1.31
C ASN A 17 7.87 4.53 -1.30
N LEU A 18 6.74 3.82 -1.40
CA LEU A 18 6.75 2.36 -1.51
C LEU A 18 7.42 1.88 -2.79
N ALA A 19 7.19 2.59 -3.92
CA ALA A 19 7.86 2.29 -5.19
C ALA A 19 9.39 2.38 -5.04
N LEU A 20 9.89 3.45 -4.45
CA LEU A 20 11.31 3.64 -4.20
C LEU A 20 11.88 2.52 -3.32
N LEU A 21 11.25 2.27 -2.17
CA LEU A 21 11.72 1.25 -1.22
C LEU A 21 11.68 -0.17 -1.80
N ALA A 22 10.65 -0.49 -2.60
CA ALA A 22 10.54 -1.79 -3.26
C ALA A 22 11.58 -1.95 -4.37
N ALA A 23 11.88 -0.88 -5.11
CA ALA A 23 12.93 -0.85 -6.12
C ALA A 23 14.32 -1.08 -5.50
N GLN A 24 14.68 -0.30 -4.48
CA GLN A 24 15.96 -0.43 -3.76
C GLN A 24 16.18 -1.82 -3.15
N LYS A 25 15.10 -2.49 -2.74
CA LYS A 25 15.14 -3.86 -2.21
C LYS A 25 15.03 -4.93 -3.31
N GLU A 26 14.92 -4.53 -4.56
CA GLU A 26 14.74 -5.42 -5.72
C GLU A 26 13.63 -6.47 -5.54
N LEU A 27 12.50 -6.05 -4.93
CA LEU A 27 11.37 -6.96 -4.66
C LEU A 27 10.64 -7.39 -5.93
N GLY A 28 10.77 -6.64 -7.03
CA GLY A 28 10.16 -6.91 -8.32
C GLY A 28 10.25 -5.70 -9.25
N ASP A 29 9.71 -5.83 -10.46
CA ASP A 29 9.47 -4.72 -11.37
C ASP A 29 8.19 -3.98 -10.96
N ILE A 30 8.22 -2.64 -10.98
CA ILE A 30 7.23 -1.82 -10.31
C ILE A 30 6.44 -0.98 -11.31
N ILE A 31 5.13 -0.99 -11.17
CA ILE A 31 4.22 -0.11 -11.90
C ILE A 31 3.49 0.79 -10.91
N ILE A 32 3.66 2.09 -11.08
CA ILE A 32 2.90 3.09 -10.33
C ILE A 32 1.68 3.47 -11.16
N PHE A 33 0.51 3.06 -10.72
CA PHE A 33 -0.77 3.36 -11.37
C PHE A 33 -1.47 4.51 -10.65
N ASP A 34 -2.05 5.44 -11.41
CA ASP A 34 -2.95 6.46 -10.89
C ASP A 34 -4.00 6.83 -11.96
N ILE A 35 -4.96 7.69 -11.60
CA ILE A 35 -6.00 8.19 -12.52
C ILE A 35 -5.39 8.98 -13.68
N PRO A 36 -6.08 9.10 -14.83
CA PRO A 36 -5.55 9.79 -16.02
C PRO A 36 -5.04 11.20 -15.76
N GLN A 37 -5.68 11.95 -14.86
CA GLN A 37 -5.28 13.31 -14.48
C GLN A 37 -3.90 13.36 -13.80
N SER A 38 -3.49 12.27 -13.19
CA SER A 38 -2.21 12.11 -12.47
C SER A 38 -1.14 11.35 -13.28
N GLU A 39 -1.43 10.94 -14.52
CA GLU A 39 -0.52 10.10 -15.32
C GLU A 39 0.87 10.73 -15.50
N GLY A 40 0.93 12.02 -15.80
CA GLY A 40 2.20 12.74 -15.90
C GLY A 40 3.02 12.72 -14.61
N MET A 41 2.34 12.83 -13.45
CA MET A 41 2.98 12.77 -12.14
C MET A 41 3.59 11.39 -11.87
N VAL A 42 2.86 10.30 -12.14
CA VAL A 42 3.39 8.95 -11.86
C VAL A 42 4.47 8.54 -12.85
N LYS A 43 4.41 9.00 -14.10
CA LYS A 43 5.50 8.84 -15.07
C LYS A 43 6.77 9.57 -14.64
N GLY A 44 6.62 10.81 -14.15
CA GLY A 44 7.75 11.58 -13.61
C GLY A 44 8.38 10.88 -12.40
N LYS A 45 7.59 10.45 -11.42
CA LYS A 45 8.09 9.71 -10.26
C LYS A 45 8.80 8.42 -10.64
N ALA A 46 8.24 7.66 -11.58
CA ALA A 46 8.87 6.43 -12.06
C ALA A 46 10.23 6.73 -12.69
N LEU A 47 10.33 7.78 -13.50
CA LEU A 47 11.58 8.20 -14.12
C LEU A 47 12.61 8.63 -13.06
N ASP A 48 12.21 9.44 -12.08
CA ASP A 48 13.10 9.88 -10.99
C ASP A 48 13.67 8.68 -10.22
N ILE A 49 12.84 7.70 -9.90
CA ILE A 49 13.28 6.47 -9.21
C ILE A 49 14.23 5.66 -10.12
N MET A 50 13.94 5.54 -11.42
CA MET A 50 14.82 4.85 -12.35
C MET A 50 16.19 5.51 -12.45
N GLN A 51 16.26 6.82 -12.35
CA GLN A 51 17.53 7.59 -12.40
C GLN A 51 18.41 7.36 -11.16
N LEU A 52 17.87 6.85 -10.05
CA LEU A 52 18.65 6.46 -8.88
C LEU A 52 19.39 5.13 -9.05
N ARG A 53 18.98 4.29 -10.00
CA ARG A 53 19.55 2.94 -10.23
C ARG A 53 21.08 2.92 -10.29
N PRO A 54 21.76 3.80 -11.05
CA PRO A 54 23.23 3.81 -11.12
C PRO A 54 23.92 4.14 -9.81
N HIS A 55 23.25 4.89 -8.93
CA HIS A 55 23.81 5.30 -7.63
C HIS A 55 23.56 4.26 -6.54
N ASP A 56 22.36 3.72 -6.49
CA ASP A 56 21.90 2.83 -5.41
C ASP A 56 22.14 1.35 -5.72
N GLY A 57 22.52 1.01 -6.97
CA GLY A 57 22.94 -0.33 -7.37
C GLY A 57 21.80 -1.34 -7.49
N TYR A 58 20.56 -0.90 -7.73
CA TYR A 58 19.45 -1.80 -8.05
C TYR A 58 19.11 -1.77 -9.54
N ASP A 59 18.43 -2.83 -10.04
CA ASP A 59 18.11 -2.98 -11.45
C ASP A 59 16.61 -3.28 -11.71
N ALA A 60 15.76 -3.05 -10.72
CA ALA A 60 14.31 -3.14 -10.88
C ALA A 60 13.83 -2.15 -11.94
N ASP A 61 12.90 -2.58 -12.80
CA ASP A 61 12.26 -1.68 -13.75
C ASP A 61 11.06 -0.96 -13.11
N ILE A 62 10.93 0.34 -13.39
CA ILE A 62 9.86 1.15 -12.80
C ILE A 62 9.15 1.94 -13.88
N SER A 63 7.83 1.86 -13.93
CA SER A 63 7.00 2.59 -14.88
C SER A 63 5.81 3.27 -14.20
N GLY A 64 5.28 4.32 -14.85
CA GLY A 64 4.08 5.02 -14.40
C GLY A 64 2.99 4.95 -15.47
N THR A 65 1.73 4.74 -15.09
CA THR A 65 0.62 4.59 -16.03
C THR A 65 -0.73 4.96 -15.42
N SER A 66 -1.71 5.26 -16.28
CA SER A 66 -3.13 5.32 -15.94
C SER A 66 -3.97 4.25 -16.67
N ASP A 67 -3.31 3.41 -17.45
CA ASP A 67 -3.96 2.34 -18.21
C ASP A 67 -3.90 1.02 -17.42
N TRP A 68 -5.06 0.46 -17.09
CA TRP A 68 -5.21 -0.83 -16.42
C TRP A 68 -4.59 -2.01 -17.19
N ASN A 69 -4.48 -1.93 -18.50
CA ASN A 69 -3.82 -2.99 -19.28
C ASN A 69 -2.34 -3.17 -18.91
N ASN A 70 -1.67 -2.11 -18.45
CA ASN A 70 -0.27 -2.18 -18.08
C ASN A 70 -0.03 -2.94 -16.77
N VAL A 71 -1.04 -3.04 -15.89
CA VAL A 71 -0.96 -3.82 -14.64
C VAL A 71 -1.46 -5.25 -14.77
N LYS A 72 -1.81 -5.66 -15.99
CA LYS A 72 -2.25 -7.02 -16.27
C LYS A 72 -1.21 -8.04 -15.80
N ASP A 73 -1.72 -9.14 -15.23
CA ASP A 73 -0.92 -10.26 -14.72
C ASP A 73 0.13 -9.85 -13.65
N ALA A 74 -0.10 -8.75 -12.92
CA ALA A 74 0.75 -8.41 -11.78
C ALA A 74 0.58 -9.45 -10.66
N ASP A 75 1.71 -9.82 -10.04
CA ASP A 75 1.74 -10.79 -8.94
C ASP A 75 1.23 -10.21 -7.63
N VAL A 76 1.53 -8.92 -7.40
CA VAL A 76 1.17 -8.20 -6.18
C VAL A 76 0.58 -6.84 -6.49
N PHE A 77 -0.54 -6.52 -5.85
CA PHE A 77 -1.10 -5.17 -5.82
C PHE A 77 -0.99 -4.57 -4.44
N ILE A 78 -0.54 -3.32 -4.36
CA ILE A 78 -0.54 -2.53 -3.14
C ILE A 78 -1.44 -1.32 -3.35
N ILE A 79 -2.55 -1.25 -2.63
CA ILE A 79 -3.59 -0.23 -2.84
C ILE A 79 -3.43 0.87 -1.80
N THR A 80 -3.02 2.05 -2.27
CA THR A 80 -2.94 3.29 -1.48
C THR A 80 -3.91 4.35 -2.00
N ALA A 81 -4.67 4.02 -3.06
CA ALA A 81 -5.66 4.90 -3.67
C ALA A 81 -6.76 5.28 -2.69
N GLY A 82 -7.13 6.54 -2.69
CA GLY A 82 -8.14 7.12 -1.82
C GLY A 82 -7.85 8.59 -1.55
N ILE A 83 -8.82 9.31 -1.05
CA ILE A 83 -8.63 10.70 -0.64
C ILE A 83 -8.33 10.77 0.87
N PRO A 84 -7.43 11.69 1.29
CA PRO A 84 -7.24 11.97 2.71
C PRO A 84 -8.43 12.78 3.25
N ARG A 85 -8.66 12.69 4.56
CA ARG A 85 -9.67 13.51 5.23
C ARG A 85 -9.35 15.00 5.06
N LYS A 86 -10.30 15.76 4.57
CA LYS A 86 -10.20 17.22 4.43
C LYS A 86 -10.91 17.94 5.58
N PRO A 87 -10.53 19.18 5.92
CA PRO A 87 -11.29 20.00 6.87
C PRO A 87 -12.76 20.10 6.46
N GLY A 88 -13.66 19.93 7.43
CA GLY A 88 -15.11 19.94 7.20
C GLY A 88 -15.73 18.61 6.75
N MET A 89 -14.93 17.61 6.45
CA MET A 89 -15.39 16.28 6.05
C MET A 89 -15.61 15.39 7.28
N ASN A 90 -16.76 14.76 7.40
CA ASN A 90 -17.02 13.79 8.46
C ASN A 90 -16.43 12.39 8.11
N ARG A 91 -16.54 11.42 9.02
CA ARG A 91 -16.01 10.07 8.78
C ARG A 91 -16.84 9.29 7.74
N GLU A 92 -18.12 9.55 7.65
CA GLU A 92 -19.05 8.88 6.74
C GLU A 92 -18.82 9.34 5.32
N ASP A 93 -18.63 10.66 5.09
CA ASP A 93 -18.30 11.22 3.78
C ASP A 93 -17.01 10.61 3.21
N LEU A 94 -15.98 10.50 4.07
CA LEU A 94 -14.71 9.89 3.68
C LEU A 94 -14.88 8.40 3.33
N LEU A 95 -15.65 7.68 4.15
CA LEU A 95 -15.93 6.27 3.92
C LEU A 95 -16.65 6.06 2.58
N GLU A 96 -17.67 6.84 2.28
CA GLU A 96 -18.47 6.71 1.06
C GLU A 96 -17.61 6.95 -0.19
N ILE A 97 -16.81 8.01 -0.21
CA ILE A 97 -15.94 8.33 -1.35
C ILE A 97 -14.90 7.23 -1.55
N ASN A 98 -14.19 6.84 -0.49
CA ASN A 98 -13.14 5.83 -0.60
C ASN A 98 -13.72 4.44 -0.90
N LEU A 99 -14.96 4.16 -0.48
CA LEU A 99 -15.66 2.93 -0.84
C LEU A 99 -15.96 2.87 -2.35
N GLY A 100 -16.35 3.99 -2.96
CA GLY A 100 -16.51 4.10 -4.42
C GLY A 100 -15.20 3.78 -5.14
N ILE A 101 -14.12 4.45 -4.76
CA ILE A 101 -12.78 4.22 -5.33
C ILE A 101 -12.37 2.76 -5.16
N MET A 102 -12.55 2.17 -3.97
CA MET A 102 -12.16 0.79 -3.70
C MET A 102 -12.96 -0.23 -4.54
N LYS A 103 -14.25 0.04 -4.80
CA LYS A 103 -15.06 -0.81 -5.68
C LYS A 103 -14.51 -0.84 -7.11
N ASP A 104 -14.19 0.33 -7.65
CA ASP A 104 -13.64 0.44 -9.00
C ASP A 104 -12.28 -0.24 -9.11
N VAL A 105 -11.41 -0.03 -8.13
CA VAL A 105 -10.09 -0.68 -8.04
C VAL A 105 -10.23 -2.20 -7.94
N ALA A 106 -11.12 -2.69 -7.08
CA ALA A 106 -11.32 -4.12 -6.89
C ALA A 106 -11.85 -4.81 -8.14
N PHE A 107 -12.77 -4.16 -8.86
CA PHE A 107 -13.29 -4.65 -10.14
C PHE A 107 -12.17 -4.76 -11.17
N ASN A 108 -11.39 -3.71 -11.36
CA ASN A 108 -10.30 -3.70 -12.35
C ASN A 108 -9.19 -4.71 -12.02
N ILE A 109 -8.77 -4.82 -10.75
CA ILE A 109 -7.76 -5.81 -10.35
C ILE A 109 -8.25 -7.23 -10.63
N LYS A 110 -9.52 -7.52 -10.33
CA LYS A 110 -10.12 -8.83 -10.63
C LYS A 110 -10.05 -9.18 -12.11
N GLU A 111 -10.34 -8.21 -12.99
CA GLU A 111 -10.31 -8.41 -14.45
C GLU A 111 -8.87 -8.57 -14.97
N GLN A 112 -7.92 -7.79 -14.43
CA GLN A 112 -6.54 -7.77 -14.93
C GLN A 112 -5.65 -8.88 -14.35
N ALA A 113 -5.85 -9.26 -13.08
CA ALA A 113 -4.99 -10.21 -12.39
C ALA A 113 -5.75 -10.98 -11.29
N PRO A 114 -6.62 -11.92 -11.64
CA PRO A 114 -7.53 -12.61 -10.71
C PRO A 114 -6.82 -13.48 -9.66
N ASN A 115 -5.54 -13.76 -9.83
CA ASN A 115 -4.74 -14.59 -8.94
C ASN A 115 -3.72 -13.80 -8.10
N ALA A 116 -3.70 -12.48 -8.22
CA ALA A 116 -2.74 -11.63 -7.54
C ALA A 116 -2.91 -11.66 -6.02
N PHE A 117 -1.81 -11.36 -5.30
CA PHE A 117 -1.87 -11.05 -3.87
C PHE A 117 -2.12 -9.54 -3.69
N VAL A 118 -3.02 -9.19 -2.79
CA VAL A 118 -3.46 -7.79 -2.61
C VAL A 118 -3.21 -7.30 -1.19
N ILE A 119 -2.50 -6.18 -1.08
CA ILE A 119 -2.26 -5.48 0.18
C ILE A 119 -3.01 -4.15 0.13
N VAL A 120 -3.96 -3.96 1.03
CA VAL A 120 -4.74 -2.72 1.15
C VAL A 120 -4.12 -1.84 2.23
N ILE A 121 -3.89 -0.56 1.89
CA ILE A 121 -3.37 0.47 2.83
C ILE A 121 -4.39 1.62 2.98
N SER A 122 -5.30 1.76 2.03
CA SER A 122 -6.32 2.82 1.99
C SER A 122 -7.20 2.84 3.25
N ASN A 123 -7.55 4.03 3.70
CA ASN A 123 -8.34 4.24 4.92
C ASN A 123 -9.82 4.61 4.61
N PRO A 124 -10.77 4.23 5.52
CA PRO A 124 -10.61 3.41 6.73
C PRO A 124 -10.26 1.95 6.40
N LEU A 125 -9.12 1.46 6.93
CA LEU A 125 -8.50 0.23 6.44
C LEU A 125 -9.42 -0.99 6.46
N ASP A 126 -9.99 -1.31 7.63
CA ASP A 126 -10.78 -2.55 7.80
C ASP A 126 -12.01 -2.56 6.85
N ALA A 127 -12.64 -1.39 6.67
CA ALA A 127 -13.76 -1.24 5.73
C ALA A 127 -13.32 -1.41 4.28
N MET A 128 -12.13 -0.87 3.90
CA MET A 128 -11.61 -0.97 2.54
C MET A 128 -11.18 -2.41 2.21
N VAL A 129 -10.55 -3.11 3.13
CA VAL A 129 -10.22 -4.55 2.98
C VAL A 129 -11.48 -5.38 2.79
N TYR A 130 -12.50 -5.14 3.62
CA TYR A 130 -13.78 -5.83 3.52
C TYR A 130 -14.46 -5.56 2.17
N ALA A 131 -14.51 -4.30 1.75
CA ALA A 131 -15.11 -3.90 0.48
C ALA A 131 -14.39 -4.53 -0.72
N PHE A 132 -13.05 -4.47 -0.74
CA PHE A 132 -12.25 -5.11 -1.77
C PHE A 132 -12.57 -6.60 -1.88
N HIS A 133 -12.52 -7.31 -0.75
CA HIS A 133 -12.81 -8.74 -0.72
C HIS A 133 -14.22 -9.08 -1.22
N LYS A 134 -15.23 -8.29 -0.84
CA LYS A 134 -16.62 -8.50 -1.27
C LYS A 134 -16.83 -8.26 -2.76
N VAL A 135 -16.19 -7.25 -3.32
CA VAL A 135 -16.35 -6.89 -4.74
C VAL A 135 -15.52 -7.82 -5.64
N SER A 136 -14.27 -8.07 -5.27
CA SER A 136 -13.38 -8.89 -6.08
C SER A 136 -13.71 -10.38 -6.04
N GLY A 137 -14.22 -10.87 -4.90
CA GLY A 137 -14.43 -12.30 -4.66
C GLY A 137 -13.13 -13.10 -4.51
N PHE A 138 -11.99 -12.44 -4.29
CA PHE A 138 -10.72 -13.10 -4.05
C PHE A 138 -10.77 -13.99 -2.81
N ARG A 139 -9.94 -15.04 -2.78
CA ARG A 139 -9.80 -15.90 -1.60
C ARG A 139 -9.28 -15.06 -0.41
N LYS A 140 -9.77 -15.34 0.79
CA LYS A 140 -9.43 -14.56 2.01
C LYS A 140 -7.93 -14.44 2.27
N ASN A 141 -7.17 -15.48 1.96
CA ASN A 141 -5.73 -15.51 2.13
C ASN A 141 -4.93 -14.75 1.05
N MET A 142 -5.62 -14.20 0.05
CA MET A 142 -5.01 -13.40 -1.02
C MET A 142 -5.24 -11.90 -0.84
N VAL A 143 -5.97 -11.48 0.19
CA VAL A 143 -6.25 -10.06 0.47
C VAL A 143 -5.94 -9.78 1.94
N VAL A 144 -5.02 -8.85 2.17
CA VAL A 144 -4.63 -8.43 3.52
C VAL A 144 -4.67 -6.91 3.67
N GLY A 145 -4.90 -6.44 4.89
CA GLY A 145 -4.72 -5.04 5.26
C GLY A 145 -3.35 -4.83 5.93
N MET A 146 -2.66 -3.76 5.57
CA MET A 146 -1.42 -3.36 6.24
C MET A 146 -1.76 -2.39 7.38
N ALA A 147 -1.77 -2.89 8.60
CA ALA A 147 -2.06 -2.14 9.82
C ALA A 147 -1.14 -2.51 10.97
N GLY A 148 -1.26 -3.74 11.48
CA GLY A 148 -0.54 -4.19 12.67
C GLY A 148 0.98 -4.07 12.57
N ALA A 149 1.55 -4.23 11.38
CA ALA A 149 2.98 -4.00 11.14
C ALA A 149 3.37 -2.55 11.43
N LEU A 150 2.58 -1.57 10.95
CA LEU A 150 2.79 -0.15 11.19
C LEU A 150 2.53 0.21 12.66
N ASP A 151 1.44 -0.28 13.24
CA ASP A 151 1.07 0.04 14.61
C ASP A 151 2.08 -0.54 15.61
N SER A 152 2.56 -1.75 15.38
CA SER A 152 3.66 -2.35 16.15
C SER A 152 4.96 -1.57 15.99
N ALA A 153 5.31 -1.13 14.78
CA ALA A 153 6.50 -0.32 14.55
C ALA A 153 6.44 1.03 15.28
N ARG A 154 5.28 1.68 15.29
CA ARG A 154 5.05 2.91 16.07
C ARG A 154 5.21 2.66 17.56
N PHE A 155 4.60 1.61 18.07
CA PHE A 155 4.70 1.25 19.49
C PHE A 155 6.14 0.97 19.89
N ARG A 156 6.91 0.20 19.09
CA ARG A 156 8.35 0.00 19.28
C ARG A 156 9.12 1.32 19.34
N THR A 157 8.83 2.22 18.42
CA THR A 157 9.52 3.52 18.35
C THR A 157 9.27 4.34 19.62
N PHE A 158 8.03 4.40 20.09
CA PHE A 158 7.70 5.16 21.31
C PHE A 158 8.31 4.53 22.56
N ILE A 159 8.34 3.20 22.69
CA ILE A 159 9.05 2.52 23.79
C ILE A 159 10.53 2.87 23.75
N ALA A 160 11.18 2.79 22.58
CA ALA A 160 12.59 3.12 22.44
C ALA A 160 12.89 4.58 22.82
N MET A 161 12.03 5.52 22.41
CA MET A 161 12.16 6.93 22.77
C MET A 161 12.02 7.18 24.29
N GLU A 162 11.08 6.52 24.95
CA GLU A 162 10.82 6.68 26.37
C GLU A 162 11.92 6.04 27.24
N THR A 163 12.45 4.90 26.80
CA THR A 163 13.45 4.14 27.56
C THR A 163 14.90 4.50 27.23
N GLY A 164 15.13 5.20 26.11
CA GLY A 164 16.48 5.49 25.59
C GLY A 164 17.19 4.28 24.95
N CYS A 165 16.50 3.16 24.76
CA CYS A 165 17.03 1.98 24.10
C CYS A 165 17.09 2.12 22.59
N SER A 166 17.88 1.30 21.90
CA SER A 166 17.79 1.15 20.45
C SER A 166 16.44 0.56 20.08
N VAL A 167 15.81 1.07 19.03
CA VAL A 167 14.57 0.49 18.49
C VAL A 167 14.76 -0.97 18.01
N GLN A 168 15.99 -1.37 17.74
CA GLN A 168 16.32 -2.75 17.35
C GLN A 168 16.22 -3.73 18.54
N ASP A 169 16.40 -3.23 19.76
CA ASP A 169 16.34 -4.03 20.99
C ASP A 169 14.91 -4.15 21.55
N VAL A 170 13.97 -3.40 20.98
CA VAL A 170 12.55 -3.44 21.40
C VAL A 170 11.77 -4.43 20.55
N THR A 171 11.10 -5.38 21.17
CA THR A 171 10.13 -6.27 20.52
C THR A 171 8.77 -6.05 21.14
N CYS A 172 7.76 -5.75 20.35
CA CYS A 172 6.39 -5.59 20.83
C CYS A 172 5.38 -5.85 19.70
N MET A 173 4.12 -5.94 20.05
CA MET A 173 3.05 -6.24 19.11
C MET A 173 1.80 -5.42 19.42
N VAL A 174 1.11 -5.00 18.36
CA VAL A 174 -0.23 -4.41 18.42
C VAL A 174 -1.17 -5.29 17.59
N LEU A 175 -2.30 -5.66 18.16
CA LEU A 175 -3.35 -6.48 17.56
C LEU A 175 -4.66 -5.70 17.46
N GLY A 176 -5.68 -6.31 16.85
CA GLY A 176 -7.02 -5.73 16.71
C GLY A 176 -7.22 -4.97 15.40
N GLY A 177 -8.32 -4.22 15.32
CA GLY A 177 -8.64 -3.37 14.18
C GLY A 177 -7.75 -2.13 14.12
N HIS A 178 -7.61 -1.56 12.92
CA HIS A 178 -6.80 -0.35 12.74
C HIS A 178 -7.59 0.92 13.13
N GLY A 179 -7.53 1.30 14.41
CA GLY A 179 -8.26 2.43 14.98
C GLY A 179 -8.47 2.28 16.49
N ASP A 180 -9.63 2.71 16.97
CA ASP A 180 -9.96 2.73 18.41
C ASP A 180 -10.02 1.34 19.05
N THR A 181 -10.01 0.27 18.25
CA THR A 181 -10.05 -1.14 18.70
C THR A 181 -8.69 -1.83 18.68
N MET A 182 -7.59 -1.11 18.40
CA MET A 182 -6.26 -1.71 18.50
C MET A 182 -5.83 -1.91 19.94
N VAL A 183 -5.11 -3.00 20.20
CA VAL A 183 -4.68 -3.43 21.52
C VAL A 183 -3.17 -3.64 21.54
N PRO A 184 -2.41 -2.76 22.17
CA PRO A 184 -0.99 -2.99 22.46
C PRO A 184 -0.82 -4.15 23.44
N ILE A 185 0.02 -5.12 23.09
CA ILE A 185 0.30 -6.25 23.97
C ILE A 185 1.50 -5.91 24.85
N THR A 186 1.27 -5.14 25.88
CA THR A 186 2.33 -4.60 26.75
C THR A 186 3.15 -5.66 27.47
N ARG A 187 2.56 -6.84 27.78
CA ARG A 187 3.29 -7.95 28.41
C ARG A 187 4.33 -8.63 27.50
N LEU A 188 4.36 -8.29 26.22
CA LEU A 188 5.31 -8.81 25.23
C LEU A 188 6.26 -7.70 24.73
N ALA A 189 6.27 -6.55 25.42
CA ALA A 189 7.13 -5.43 25.10
C ALA A 189 8.43 -5.45 25.95
#